data_74920186bc7f4f4a13d7452c1e4e3136
#
_entry.id   74920186bc7f4f4a13d7452c1e4e3136
#
_cell.length_a   1.000
_cell.length_b   1.000
_cell.length_c   1.000
_cell.angle_alpha   90.00
_cell.angle_beta   90.00
_cell.angle_gamma   90.00
#
_symmetry.space_group_name_H-M   'P 1'
#
loop_
_entity.id
_entity.type
_entity.pdbx_description
1 polymer ?
#
loop_
_entity_poly.entity_id
_entity_poly.type
_entity_poly.pdbx_seq_one_letter_code
_entity_poly.pdbx_strand_id
1 'polypeptide(L)'
;MFTLTPSAFAARDIEFVHKNKTEIVYLNNGSYITITLISKDISTLSLTSTDSATFTKVGNKVVTCRDKKGNLEWEYTLFAEFSVVENVSATCTSATYSQTIYASDWSFSNGNATKSGNTAYGVGTFKRKVLFVTVDTANIDISISCDVYGNLS
;
A
#
# COMPACT_ATOMS: atom_id res chain seq x y z
N MET A 1 -29.05 41.62 -23.12
CA MET A 1 -28.78 40.16 -23.23
C MET A 1 -27.43 39.90 -22.58
N PHE A 2 -27.42 39.45 -21.30
CA PHE A 2 -26.17 39.18 -20.57
C PHE A 2 -25.85 37.70 -20.70
N THR A 3 -24.75 37.37 -21.34
CA THR A 3 -24.19 36.01 -21.41
C THR A 3 -23.35 35.77 -20.16
N LEU A 4 -23.81 34.92 -19.25
CA LEU A 4 -23.04 34.41 -18.16
C LEU A 4 -22.11 33.29 -18.72
N THR A 5 -20.80 33.56 -18.74
CA THR A 5 -19.78 32.52 -18.98
C THR A 5 -19.67 31.65 -17.72
N PRO A 6 -19.76 30.31 -17.82
CA PRO A 6 -19.54 29.46 -16.67
C PRO A 6 -18.04 29.52 -16.30
N SER A 7 -17.77 29.97 -15.08
CA SER A 7 -16.44 29.85 -14.47
C SER A 7 -16.11 28.38 -14.31
N ALA A 8 -15.07 27.89 -14.99
CA ALA A 8 -14.51 26.59 -14.74
C ALA A 8 -13.89 26.62 -13.32
N PHE A 9 -14.53 25.93 -12.38
CA PHE A 9 -13.93 25.64 -11.08
C PHE A 9 -12.77 24.67 -11.33
N ALA A 10 -11.56 25.13 -11.08
CA ALA A 10 -10.38 24.25 -11.08
C ALA A 10 -10.60 23.19 -9.97
N ALA A 11 -10.56 21.92 -10.35
CA ALA A 11 -10.53 20.82 -9.40
C ALA A 11 -9.30 21.00 -8.51
N ARG A 12 -9.52 21.13 -7.20
CA ARG A 12 -8.44 21.12 -6.22
C ARG A 12 -8.30 19.70 -5.72
N ASP A 13 -7.14 19.09 -5.97
CA ASP A 13 -6.76 17.84 -5.33
C ASP A 13 -6.56 18.12 -3.83
N ILE A 14 -7.48 17.64 -3.01
CA ILE A 14 -7.35 17.70 -1.55
C ILE A 14 -6.76 16.37 -1.12
N GLU A 15 -5.49 16.42 -0.75
CA GLU A 15 -4.75 15.26 -0.24
C GLU A 15 -4.98 15.13 1.28
N PHE A 16 -5.73 14.10 1.71
CA PHE A 16 -5.86 13.74 3.12
C PHE A 16 -5.02 12.50 3.40
N VAL A 17 -4.00 12.62 4.23
CA VAL A 17 -3.26 11.46 4.75
C VAL A 17 -4.03 10.88 5.91
N HIS A 18 -4.63 9.70 5.75
CA HIS A 18 -5.34 9.00 6.80
C HIS A 18 -4.43 8.01 7.54
N LYS A 19 -4.75 7.85 8.77
CA LYS A 19 -4.13 7.15 9.89
C LYS A 19 -3.43 5.84 9.52
N ASN A 20 -2.13 5.77 9.82
CA ASN A 20 -1.32 4.57 9.71
C ASN A 20 -1.70 3.57 10.80
N LYS A 21 -2.04 2.33 10.40
CA LYS A 21 -2.13 1.20 11.31
C LYS A 21 -0.79 0.46 11.26
N THR A 22 -0.11 0.35 12.41
CA THR A 22 1.19 -0.33 12.51
C THR A 22 1.07 -1.55 13.42
N GLU A 23 1.57 -2.69 12.95
CA GLU A 23 1.75 -3.93 13.69
C GLU A 23 3.24 -4.21 13.84
N ILE A 24 3.66 -4.77 14.98
CA ILE A 24 5.05 -5.11 15.25
C ILE A 24 5.12 -6.59 15.64
N VAL A 25 6.02 -7.33 14.98
CA VAL A 25 6.31 -8.74 15.25
C VAL A 25 7.77 -8.89 15.64
N TYR A 26 8.04 -9.36 16.85
CA TYR A 26 9.41 -9.64 17.32
C TYR A 26 9.85 -11.03 16.91
N LEU A 27 11.08 -11.14 16.43
CA LEU A 27 11.72 -12.39 16.05
C LEU A 27 12.59 -12.93 17.19
N ASN A 28 12.85 -14.25 17.19
CA ASN A 28 13.62 -14.91 18.26
C ASN A 28 15.06 -14.41 18.43
N ASN A 29 15.64 -13.83 17.40
CA ASN A 29 17.00 -13.25 17.41
C ASN A 29 17.05 -11.80 17.93
N GLY A 30 15.90 -11.24 18.36
CA GLY A 30 15.75 -9.86 18.82
C GLY A 30 15.53 -8.83 17.70
N SER A 31 15.58 -9.23 16.43
CA SER A 31 15.11 -8.42 15.30
C SER A 31 13.58 -8.28 15.34
N TYR A 32 13.02 -7.33 14.63
CA TYR A 32 11.57 -7.16 14.56
C TYR A 32 11.12 -6.69 13.17
N ILE A 33 9.89 -7.07 12.85
CA ILE A 33 9.20 -6.68 11.62
C ILE A 33 8.10 -5.70 11.99
N THR A 34 8.01 -4.59 11.25
CA THR A 34 6.86 -3.67 11.33
C THR A 34 6.05 -3.78 10.05
N ILE A 35 4.74 -3.78 10.17
CA ILE A 35 3.79 -3.74 9.05
C ILE A 35 2.95 -2.49 9.23
N THR A 36 3.04 -1.56 8.29
CA THR A 36 2.31 -0.28 8.34
C THR A 36 1.44 -0.12 7.11
N LEU A 37 0.14 0.07 7.31
CA LEU A 37 -0.80 0.44 6.25
C LEU A 37 -0.93 1.97 6.22
N ILE A 38 -0.65 2.57 5.07
CA ILE A 38 -0.74 4.00 4.79
C ILE A 38 -1.83 4.18 3.74
N SER A 39 -2.83 5.00 4.03
CA SER A 39 -3.88 5.33 3.06
C SER A 39 -3.83 6.80 2.66
N LYS A 40 -4.14 7.07 1.39
CA LYS A 40 -4.19 8.41 0.81
C LYS A 40 -5.46 8.53 -0.04
N ASP A 41 -6.23 9.58 0.20
CA ASP A 41 -7.39 9.91 -0.62
C ASP A 41 -6.97 10.86 -1.74
N ILE A 42 -7.24 10.46 -2.97
CA ILE A 42 -7.15 11.35 -4.13
C ILE A 42 -8.58 11.59 -4.59
N SER A 43 -9.20 12.68 -4.11
CA SER A 43 -10.55 13.04 -4.50
C SER A 43 -10.49 13.89 -5.76
N THR A 44 -10.72 13.30 -6.93
CA THR A 44 -11.19 14.03 -8.10
C THR A 44 -12.72 14.12 -8.00
N LEU A 45 -13.24 15.20 -7.45
CA LEU A 45 -14.69 15.46 -7.43
C LEU A 45 -15.16 15.72 -8.87
N SER A 46 -15.66 14.70 -9.53
CA SER A 46 -16.49 14.86 -10.73
C SER A 46 -17.93 15.04 -10.28
N LEU A 47 -18.39 16.29 -10.19
CA LEU A 47 -19.79 16.61 -9.94
C LEU A 47 -20.58 16.42 -11.24
N THR A 48 -21.10 15.25 -11.47
CA THR A 48 -22.23 15.04 -12.38
C THR A 48 -23.44 14.68 -11.52
N SER A 49 -24.48 15.48 -11.68
CA SER A 49 -25.76 15.39 -10.97
C SER A 49 -26.32 13.95 -11.05
N THR A 50 -26.72 13.39 -9.91
CA THR A 50 -27.55 12.20 -9.65
C THR A 50 -26.89 10.84 -9.51
N ASP A 51 -25.57 10.66 -9.71
CA ASP A 51 -24.91 9.36 -9.56
C ASP A 51 -23.98 9.33 -8.34
N SER A 52 -23.76 8.11 -7.80
CA SER A 52 -22.85 7.84 -6.70
C SER A 52 -21.48 8.44 -6.98
N ALA A 53 -20.86 9.10 -5.99
CA ALA A 53 -19.55 9.71 -6.13
C ALA A 53 -18.51 8.64 -6.50
N THR A 54 -17.72 8.90 -7.54
CA THR A 54 -16.59 8.04 -7.93
C THR A 54 -15.29 8.72 -7.57
N PHE A 55 -14.40 8.02 -6.87
CA PHE A 55 -13.11 8.53 -6.46
C PHE A 55 -12.02 7.44 -6.52
N THR A 56 -10.78 7.87 -6.52
CA THR A 56 -9.62 6.98 -6.45
C THR A 56 -9.07 6.94 -5.03
N LYS A 57 -8.83 5.73 -4.52
CA LYS A 57 -8.17 5.47 -3.25
C LYS A 57 -6.81 4.83 -3.50
N VAL A 58 -5.77 5.33 -2.83
CA VAL A 58 -4.41 4.78 -2.89
C VAL A 58 -4.01 4.25 -1.52
N GLY A 59 -3.42 3.07 -1.49
CA GLY A 59 -2.90 2.44 -0.28
C GLY A 59 -1.52 1.86 -0.48
N ASN A 60 -0.70 1.99 0.57
CA ASN A 60 0.62 1.37 0.63
C ASN A 60 0.70 0.54 1.92
N LYS A 61 1.12 -0.71 1.80
CA LYS A 61 1.44 -1.54 2.96
C LYS A 61 2.94 -1.77 2.98
N VAL A 62 3.61 -1.19 3.98
CA VAL A 62 5.07 -1.20 4.14
C VAL A 62 5.43 -2.23 5.19
N VAL A 63 6.31 -3.16 4.83
CA VAL A 63 6.90 -4.15 5.73
C VAL A 63 8.38 -3.85 5.87
N THR A 64 8.85 -3.59 7.08
CA THR A 64 10.28 -3.36 7.35
C THR A 64 10.81 -4.40 8.31
N CYS A 65 12.04 -4.84 8.11
CA CYS A 65 12.79 -5.61 9.10
C CYS A 65 13.90 -4.75 9.69
N ARG A 66 14.03 -4.80 11.01
CA ARG A 66 15.07 -4.10 11.75
C ARG A 66 15.81 -5.09 12.66
N ASP A 67 17.12 -4.88 12.79
CA ASP A 67 17.92 -5.61 13.76
C ASP A 67 17.56 -5.22 15.21
N LYS A 68 18.13 -5.92 16.19
CA LYS A 68 17.94 -5.64 17.62
C LYS A 68 18.40 -4.25 18.08
N LYS A 69 19.19 -3.53 17.26
CA LYS A 69 19.64 -2.16 17.53
C LYS A 69 18.75 -1.12 16.84
N GLY A 70 17.76 -1.56 16.04
CA GLY A 70 16.85 -0.71 15.29
C GLY A 70 17.33 -0.32 13.89
N ASN A 71 18.48 -0.85 13.41
CA ASN A 71 18.96 -0.59 12.06
C ASN A 71 18.08 -1.30 11.04
N LEU A 72 17.72 -0.61 9.96
CA LEU A 72 16.91 -1.16 8.88
C LEU A 72 17.72 -2.18 8.08
N GLU A 73 17.22 -3.41 7.96
CA GLU A 73 17.85 -4.49 7.22
C GLU A 73 17.27 -4.62 5.82
N TRP A 74 15.94 -4.57 5.68
CA TRP A 74 15.24 -4.54 4.39
C TRP A 74 13.85 -3.95 4.53
N GLU A 75 13.27 -3.57 3.39
CA GLU A 75 11.93 -3.06 3.25
C GLU A 75 11.24 -3.68 2.04
N TYR A 76 9.94 -3.94 2.17
CA TYR A 76 9.03 -4.31 1.09
C TYR A 76 7.80 -3.42 1.14
N THR A 77 7.38 -2.85 0.01
CA THR A 77 6.18 -2.04 -0.08
C THR A 77 5.27 -2.58 -1.17
N LEU A 78 4.03 -2.92 -0.80
CA LEU A 78 2.93 -3.16 -1.72
C LEU A 78 2.20 -1.84 -1.96
N PHE A 79 2.07 -1.44 -3.22
CA PHE A 79 1.29 -0.28 -3.66
C PHE A 79 0.00 -0.77 -4.30
N ALA A 80 -1.12 -0.14 -3.95
CA ALA A 80 -2.42 -0.46 -4.50
C ALA A 80 -3.21 0.81 -4.83
N GLU A 81 -3.93 0.76 -5.96
CA GLU A 81 -4.86 1.79 -6.37
C GLU A 81 -6.23 1.18 -6.59
N PHE A 82 -7.28 1.87 -6.14
CA PHE A 82 -8.66 1.41 -6.22
C PHE A 82 -9.54 2.49 -6.82
N SER A 83 -10.45 2.09 -7.70
CA SER A 83 -11.60 2.88 -8.11
C SER A 83 -12.77 2.53 -7.22
N VAL A 84 -13.34 3.52 -6.55
CA VAL A 84 -14.47 3.37 -5.64
C VAL A 84 -15.67 4.13 -6.20
N VAL A 85 -16.79 3.42 -6.33
CA VAL A 85 -18.11 4.00 -6.54
C VAL A 85 -18.83 3.90 -5.20
N GLU A 86 -18.97 5.04 -4.52
CA GLU A 86 -19.43 5.12 -3.14
C GLU A 86 -20.75 4.36 -2.92
N ASN A 87 -20.80 3.54 -1.87
CA ASN A 87 -21.92 2.66 -1.51
C ASN A 87 -22.28 1.57 -2.55
N VAL A 88 -21.51 1.42 -3.64
CA VAL A 88 -21.79 0.48 -4.71
C VAL A 88 -20.69 -0.55 -4.88
N SER A 89 -19.45 -0.11 -5.16
CA SER A 89 -18.36 -1.03 -5.46
C SER A 89 -16.99 -0.40 -5.22
N ALA A 90 -16.00 -1.27 -4.95
CA ALA A 90 -14.59 -0.94 -5.04
C ALA A 90 -13.88 -1.96 -5.91
N THR A 91 -12.95 -1.51 -6.73
CA THR A 91 -12.17 -2.37 -7.63
C THR A 91 -10.70 -1.97 -7.58
N CYS A 92 -9.81 -2.93 -7.37
CA CYS A 92 -8.38 -2.70 -7.45
C CYS A 92 -7.97 -2.51 -8.91
N THR A 93 -7.47 -1.32 -9.24
CA THR A 93 -7.08 -0.93 -10.60
C THR A 93 -5.59 -1.18 -10.86
N SER A 94 -4.75 -1.07 -9.81
CA SER A 94 -3.31 -1.29 -9.88
C SER A 94 -2.79 -1.99 -8.63
N ALA A 95 -1.84 -2.91 -8.81
CA ALA A 95 -1.05 -3.50 -7.74
C ALA A 95 0.40 -3.63 -8.20
N THR A 96 1.32 -3.02 -7.47
CA THR A 96 2.77 -3.08 -7.73
C THR A 96 3.52 -3.23 -6.42
N TYR A 97 4.80 -3.58 -6.48
CA TYR A 97 5.64 -3.63 -5.29
C TYR A 97 7.01 -3.01 -5.54
N SER A 98 7.64 -2.62 -4.47
CA SER A 98 9.08 -2.32 -4.44
C SER A 98 9.73 -3.03 -3.26
N GLN A 99 11.04 -3.24 -3.34
CA GLN A 99 11.84 -3.78 -2.25
C GLN A 99 13.19 -3.09 -2.20
N THR A 100 13.75 -2.97 -1.01
CA THR A 100 15.09 -2.43 -0.78
C THR A 100 15.79 -3.26 0.26
N ILE A 101 17.07 -3.59 0.01
CA ILE A 101 17.94 -4.30 0.95
C ILE A 101 19.01 -3.31 1.41
N TYR A 102 19.15 -3.15 2.72
CA TYR A 102 20.13 -2.27 3.35
C TYR A 102 21.29 -3.05 3.95
N ALA A 103 21.04 -4.29 4.40
CA ALA A 103 22.08 -5.17 4.96
C ALA A 103 22.53 -6.21 3.93
N SER A 104 23.84 -6.28 3.68
CA SER A 104 24.45 -7.05 2.58
C SER A 104 24.34 -8.58 2.73
N ASP A 105 24.00 -9.09 3.91
CA ASP A 105 23.80 -10.51 4.19
C ASP A 105 22.37 -10.98 3.83
N TRP A 106 21.48 -10.08 3.43
CA TRP A 106 20.14 -10.38 2.94
C TRP A 106 20.07 -10.45 1.41
N SER A 107 19.16 -11.24 0.91
CA SER A 107 18.79 -11.34 -0.52
C SER A 107 17.28 -11.43 -0.67
N PHE A 108 16.76 -11.01 -1.82
CA PHE A 108 15.33 -11.06 -2.16
C PHE A 108 15.08 -11.95 -3.37
N SER A 109 13.96 -12.67 -3.37
CA SER A 109 13.50 -13.53 -4.47
C SER A 109 11.98 -13.67 -4.46
N ASN A 110 11.41 -14.18 -5.57
CA ASN A 110 10.00 -14.51 -5.73
C ASN A 110 9.05 -13.33 -5.46
N GLY A 111 9.50 -12.10 -5.75
CA GLY A 111 8.66 -10.92 -5.64
C GLY A 111 7.57 -10.91 -6.71
N ASN A 112 6.33 -10.65 -6.29
CA ASN A 112 5.21 -10.47 -7.20
C ASN A 112 4.13 -9.58 -6.55
N ALA A 113 3.37 -8.87 -7.39
CA ALA A 113 2.16 -8.19 -6.99
C ALA A 113 1.03 -8.52 -7.96
N THR A 114 -0.13 -8.86 -7.44
CA THR A 114 -1.33 -9.20 -8.20
C THR A 114 -2.55 -8.51 -7.62
N LYS A 115 -3.64 -8.50 -8.38
CA LYS A 115 -4.92 -7.94 -7.94
C LYS A 115 -6.08 -8.85 -8.31
N SER A 116 -7.11 -8.86 -7.46
CA SER A 116 -8.36 -9.57 -7.74
C SER A 116 -9.51 -8.85 -7.02
N GLY A 117 -10.58 -8.52 -7.76
CA GLY A 117 -11.72 -7.79 -7.22
C GLY A 117 -11.29 -6.45 -6.59
N ASN A 118 -11.58 -6.30 -5.31
CA ASN A 118 -11.24 -5.12 -4.51
C ASN A 118 -9.95 -5.29 -3.66
N THR A 119 -9.07 -6.23 -4.02
CA THR A 119 -7.89 -6.57 -3.21
C THR A 119 -6.63 -6.63 -4.08
N ALA A 120 -5.56 -6.04 -3.56
CA ALA A 120 -4.19 -6.16 -4.04
C ALA A 120 -3.44 -7.17 -3.15
N TYR A 121 -2.57 -7.97 -3.72
CA TYR A 121 -1.75 -8.97 -3.05
C TYR A 121 -0.28 -8.74 -3.37
N GLY A 122 0.57 -8.89 -2.38
CA GLY A 122 2.02 -8.81 -2.53
C GLY A 122 2.72 -9.97 -1.86
N VAL A 123 3.62 -10.62 -2.58
CA VAL A 123 4.41 -11.74 -2.08
C VAL A 123 5.90 -11.52 -2.34
N GLY A 124 6.74 -12.17 -1.54
CA GLY A 124 8.18 -12.14 -1.72
C GLY A 124 8.89 -12.95 -0.65
N THR A 125 10.17 -13.21 -0.84
CA THR A 125 10.97 -13.96 0.11
C THR A 125 12.32 -13.27 0.32
N PHE A 126 12.59 -12.88 1.56
CA PHE A 126 13.91 -12.44 2.02
C PHE A 126 14.65 -13.58 2.69
N LYS A 127 15.94 -13.76 2.35
CA LYS A 127 16.81 -14.77 2.95
C LYS A 127 18.07 -14.13 3.43
N ARG A 128 18.43 -14.37 4.69
CA ARG A 128 19.71 -14.01 5.29
C ARG A 128 20.69 -15.15 5.20
N LYS A 129 21.91 -14.85 4.78
CA LYS A 129 22.98 -15.82 4.66
C LYS A 129 24.20 -15.42 5.49
N VAL A 130 24.75 -16.38 6.21
CA VAL A 130 26.01 -16.24 6.91
C VAL A 130 26.92 -17.37 6.45
N LEU A 131 28.13 -17.04 5.93
CA LEU A 131 29.09 -18.02 5.39
C LEU A 131 28.41 -18.99 4.40
N PHE A 132 27.60 -18.47 3.46
CA PHE A 132 26.87 -19.22 2.43
C PHE A 132 25.71 -20.10 2.94
N VAL A 133 25.43 -20.13 4.24
CA VAL A 133 24.32 -20.87 4.84
C VAL A 133 23.15 -19.90 5.08
N THR A 134 21.95 -20.29 4.65
CA THR A 134 20.73 -19.54 4.98
C THR A 134 20.41 -19.76 6.47
N VAL A 135 20.39 -18.67 7.23
CA VAL A 135 20.13 -18.69 8.68
C VAL A 135 18.76 -18.15 9.04
N ASP A 136 18.19 -17.25 8.21
CA ASP A 136 16.87 -16.68 8.39
C ASP A 136 16.11 -16.64 7.06
N THR A 137 14.79 -16.78 7.10
CA THR A 137 13.89 -16.61 5.97
C THR A 137 12.66 -15.84 6.42
N ALA A 138 12.34 -14.74 5.74
CA ALA A 138 11.11 -14.00 5.91
C ALA A 138 10.29 -14.08 4.62
N ASN A 139 9.11 -14.71 4.71
CA ASN A 139 8.15 -14.75 3.62
C ASN A 139 7.18 -13.59 3.77
N ILE A 140 7.05 -12.80 2.73
CA ILE A 140 6.06 -11.74 2.60
C ILE A 140 4.83 -12.35 1.92
N ASP A 141 3.69 -12.19 2.57
CA ASP A 141 2.36 -12.50 2.04
C ASP A 141 1.40 -11.50 2.67
N ILE A 142 1.15 -10.42 1.94
CA ILE A 142 0.35 -9.28 2.41
C ILE A 142 -0.69 -8.90 1.38
N SER A 143 -1.77 -8.28 1.87
CA SER A 143 -2.82 -7.74 1.02
C SER A 143 -3.30 -6.38 1.49
N ILE A 144 -3.90 -5.63 0.57
CA ILE A 144 -4.65 -4.41 0.84
C ILE A 144 -6.01 -4.59 0.18
N SER A 145 -7.08 -4.50 0.96
CA SER A 145 -8.46 -4.50 0.47
C SER A 145 -9.10 -3.13 0.62
N CYS A 146 -10.01 -2.79 -0.28
CA CYS A 146 -10.81 -1.56 -0.22
C CYS A 146 -12.28 -1.92 -0.17
N ASP A 147 -13.04 -1.35 0.78
CA ASP A 147 -14.48 -1.50 0.82
C ASP A 147 -15.21 -0.46 -0.05
N VAL A 148 -16.54 -0.57 -0.16
CA VAL A 148 -17.38 0.33 -0.96
C VAL A 148 -17.44 1.77 -0.43
N TYR A 149 -16.90 2.02 0.76
CA TYR A 149 -16.77 3.35 1.37
C TYR A 149 -15.37 3.93 1.21
N GLY A 150 -14.42 3.17 0.59
CA GLY A 150 -13.04 3.57 0.45
C GLY A 150 -12.16 3.32 1.69
N ASN A 151 -12.62 2.52 2.66
CA ASN A 151 -11.77 2.13 3.78
C ASN A 151 -10.80 1.04 3.37
N LEU A 152 -9.53 1.19 3.73
CA LEU A 152 -8.48 0.21 3.49
C LEU A 152 -8.24 -0.69 4.71
N SER A 153 -7.95 -1.96 4.44
CA SER A 153 -7.62 -2.98 5.45
C SER A 153 -6.49 -3.91 5.01
#